data_4d11ad08631a923c23945da1598bbea3
#
_entry.id   4d11ad08631a923c23945da1598bbea3
#
_cell.length_a   1.000
_cell.length_b   1.000
_cell.length_c   1.000
_cell.angle_alpha   90.00
_cell.angle_beta   90.00
_cell.angle_gamma   90.00
#
_symmetry.space_group_name_H-M   'P 1'
#
loop_
_entity.id
_entity.type
_entity.pdbx_description
1 polymer ?
#
loop_
_entity_poly.entity_id
_entity_poly.type
_entity_poly.pdbx_seq_one_letter_code
_entity_poly.pdbx_strand_id
1 'polypeptide(L)'
;MNVKNSLSMNKALKTIVAAALLFWSAGLFAQTFDIVERRDFWNAGRNVNGLRTDSLTVSYAELGVDYTSGGFRDVNDPKTAWSAGAEAGTITHLKKFSMIGAFSFRNAESQKACGSMSARPGYYPVDIYEFTPGRKTRQTYSFLGGIAVDLNDSWRLGGKLDFAAENYTKRKDLRHTNFLLDMTFAPSIMWHRGDLALGTSYVFSKTSETITAEELGITSGVYYAFIDKGLMYGVQDIWDNSGLHIKEAGVIGFPSRELTNGGAAQIQWRNFYTEIEALASHGSTGEKQKIWYNFDGWSMGVKMDYRIPGNGHSHYLRGRYSIRTQDNDENVLEDVTENGVTTTRKYGTNNIFTRQSINAGAEWELLLDSGEYFNAGLGWTQDREVSTMTYPFINTCRADVFNVFASILVKFGRFDLKVNANVSKGKDDEYHWKSQGIEASAEPFRLSEYEAAMTAYETCAKVNGCLSVRYNFRKGVYLEASYEGISRLKKKFDIVEGFSAGRIRNREALTIGYNF
;
A
#
# COMPACT_ATOMS: atom_id res chain seq x y z
N MET A 1 23.11 -36.62 -31.97
CA MET A 1 22.94 -36.40 -30.50
C MET A 1 23.06 -34.92 -30.17
N ASN A 2 22.25 -34.00 -30.73
CA ASN A 2 22.36 -32.53 -30.46
C ASN A 2 21.07 -31.73 -30.67
N VAL A 3 19.91 -32.35 -30.85
CA VAL A 3 18.64 -31.63 -31.03
C VAL A 3 17.82 -31.51 -29.73
N LYS A 4 18.04 -32.40 -28.77
CA LYS A 4 17.31 -32.35 -27.48
C LYS A 4 17.80 -31.25 -26.52
N ASN A 5 19.06 -30.80 -26.63
CA ASN A 5 19.61 -29.76 -25.74
C ASN A 5 19.20 -28.34 -26.17
N SER A 6 18.94 -28.08 -27.45
CA SER A 6 18.45 -26.77 -27.91
C SER A 6 16.97 -26.55 -27.55
N LEU A 7 16.18 -27.59 -27.48
CA LEU A 7 14.77 -27.54 -27.05
C LEU A 7 14.62 -27.33 -25.54
N SER A 8 15.56 -27.82 -24.73
CA SER A 8 15.55 -27.60 -23.27
C SER A 8 15.99 -26.18 -22.90
N MET A 9 17.00 -25.65 -23.61
CA MET A 9 17.49 -24.29 -23.42
C MET A 9 16.46 -23.23 -23.88
N ASN A 10 15.70 -23.51 -24.95
CA ASN A 10 14.59 -22.65 -25.39
C ASN A 10 13.39 -22.68 -24.40
N LYS A 11 13.15 -23.81 -23.74
CA LYS A 11 12.13 -23.89 -22.68
C LYS A 11 12.58 -23.15 -21.41
N ALA A 12 13.84 -23.31 -20.99
CA ALA A 12 14.40 -22.60 -19.84
C ALA A 12 14.45 -21.09 -20.08
N LEU A 13 14.86 -20.66 -21.26
CA LEU A 13 14.87 -19.24 -21.66
C LEU A 13 13.45 -18.66 -21.73
N LYS A 14 12.48 -19.41 -22.27
CA LYS A 14 11.06 -19.01 -22.25
C LYS A 14 10.47 -18.97 -20.83
N THR A 15 10.92 -19.86 -19.93
CA THR A 15 10.52 -19.88 -18.52
C THR A 15 11.19 -18.73 -17.76
N ILE A 16 12.45 -18.40 -18.05
CA ILE A 16 13.16 -17.25 -17.46
C ILE A 16 12.58 -15.94 -17.98
N VAL A 17 12.27 -15.81 -19.26
CA VAL A 17 11.58 -14.64 -19.84
C VAL A 17 10.15 -14.57 -19.32
N ALA A 18 9.45 -15.68 -19.14
CA ALA A 18 8.13 -15.72 -18.48
C ALA A 18 8.22 -15.46 -16.96
N ALA A 19 9.34 -15.77 -16.32
CA ALA A 19 9.59 -15.44 -14.91
C ALA A 19 10.08 -14.00 -14.71
N ALA A 20 10.64 -13.35 -15.74
CA ALA A 20 11.06 -11.95 -15.69
C ALA A 20 9.91 -10.93 -15.86
N LEU A 21 8.64 -11.33 -15.94
CA LEU A 21 7.50 -10.48 -16.31
C LEU A 21 6.55 -10.17 -15.14
N LEU A 22 7.01 -9.96 -13.88
CA LEU A 22 6.06 -9.97 -12.78
C LEU A 22 6.37 -9.10 -11.55
N PHE A 23 6.63 -7.82 -11.59
CA PHE A 23 6.41 -6.94 -10.44
C PHE A 23 6.22 -5.47 -10.78
N TRP A 24 5.24 -4.96 -10.32
CA TRP A 24 5.02 -3.76 -9.50
C TRP A 24 3.61 -3.22 -9.70
N SER A 25 2.79 -3.31 -8.71
CA SER A 25 1.54 -2.54 -8.63
C SER A 25 1.81 -1.15 -8.01
N ALA A 26 2.86 -0.46 -8.45
CA ALA A 26 2.96 0.97 -8.23
C ALA A 26 2.35 1.67 -9.45
N GLY A 27 1.45 2.60 -9.22
CA GLY A 27 0.56 3.20 -10.21
C GLY A 27 1.18 3.44 -11.59
N LEU A 28 0.38 3.21 -12.58
CA LEU A 28 0.67 3.40 -14.02
C LEU A 28 1.22 4.80 -14.39
N PHE A 29 1.20 5.73 -13.46
CA PHE A 29 1.44 7.15 -13.68
C PHE A 29 2.85 7.64 -13.36
N ALA A 30 3.69 6.90 -12.66
CA ALA A 30 4.92 7.42 -12.07
C ALA A 30 6.20 7.27 -12.92
N GLN A 31 6.14 6.94 -14.22
CA GLN A 31 7.36 6.67 -15.00
C GLN A 31 8.34 7.84 -15.07
N THR A 32 7.87 9.07 -14.94
CA THR A 32 8.70 10.26 -15.15
C THR A 32 9.46 10.66 -13.89
N PHE A 33 8.86 10.54 -12.70
CA PHE A 33 9.57 10.73 -11.43
C PHE A 33 10.46 9.53 -11.07
N ASP A 34 10.08 8.32 -11.49
CA ASP A 34 10.86 7.09 -11.30
C ASP A 34 12.32 7.23 -11.76
N ILE A 35 12.56 7.92 -12.88
CA ILE A 35 13.94 8.17 -13.37
C ILE A 35 14.75 9.04 -12.41
N VAL A 36 14.12 10.07 -11.82
CA VAL A 36 14.80 10.96 -10.87
C VAL A 36 15.16 10.21 -9.59
N GLU A 37 14.24 9.40 -9.07
CA GLU A 37 14.47 8.57 -7.88
C GLU A 37 15.52 7.48 -8.12
N ARG A 38 15.58 6.92 -9.35
CA ARG A 38 16.59 5.93 -9.70
C ARG A 38 18.00 6.50 -9.79
N ARG A 39 18.13 7.75 -10.26
CA ARG A 39 19.42 8.39 -10.49
C ARG A 39 20.05 8.94 -9.22
N ASP A 40 19.23 9.40 -8.30
CA ASP A 40 19.67 10.10 -7.10
C ASP A 40 19.12 9.46 -5.82
N PHE A 41 19.99 9.11 -4.90
CA PHE A 41 19.66 8.44 -3.65
C PHE A 41 18.75 9.28 -2.72
N TRP A 42 18.95 10.60 -2.70
CA TRP A 42 18.19 11.51 -1.85
C TRP A 42 16.75 11.66 -2.29
N ASN A 43 16.50 11.61 -3.60
CA ASN A 43 15.15 11.76 -4.15
C ASN A 43 14.25 10.57 -3.81
N ALA A 44 14.84 9.39 -3.60
CA ALA A 44 14.13 8.19 -3.12
C ALA A 44 13.90 8.21 -1.59
N GLY A 45 14.40 9.22 -0.85
CA GLY A 45 14.35 9.34 0.61
C GLY A 45 13.31 10.34 1.11
N ARG A 46 13.38 10.61 2.41
CA ARG A 46 12.51 11.58 3.09
C ARG A 46 12.96 13.04 2.89
N ASN A 47 14.22 13.25 2.61
CA ASN A 47 14.83 14.57 2.57
C ASN A 47 14.69 15.20 1.18
N VAL A 48 13.79 16.17 1.04
CA VAL A 48 13.51 16.85 -0.23
C VAL A 48 14.70 17.67 -0.77
N ASN A 49 15.73 17.93 0.03
CA ASN A 49 16.94 18.63 -0.42
C ASN A 49 17.70 17.85 -1.51
N GLY A 50 17.37 16.57 -1.71
CA GLY A 50 17.80 15.78 -2.86
C GLY A 50 17.47 16.40 -4.20
N LEU A 51 16.40 17.19 -4.31
CA LEU A 51 16.06 17.93 -5.54
C LEU A 51 17.18 18.87 -6.00
N ARG A 52 18.10 19.27 -5.10
CA ARG A 52 19.25 20.12 -5.43
C ARG A 52 20.51 19.35 -5.79
N THR A 53 20.47 18.02 -5.76
CA THR A 53 21.61 17.14 -6.11
C THR A 53 21.55 16.68 -7.56
N ASP A 54 20.35 16.62 -8.16
CA ASP A 54 20.15 16.41 -9.61
C ASP A 54 19.66 17.69 -10.29
N SER A 55 19.88 17.80 -11.59
CA SER A 55 19.46 18.92 -12.42
C SER A 55 18.35 18.53 -13.41
N LEU A 56 17.82 17.31 -13.32
CA LEU A 56 16.80 16.81 -14.25
C LEU A 56 15.46 17.50 -14.01
N THR A 57 15.05 18.33 -14.95
CA THR A 57 13.71 18.92 -14.99
C THR A 57 12.75 17.95 -15.66
N VAL A 58 11.60 17.75 -15.05
CA VAL A 58 10.56 16.86 -15.52
C VAL A 58 9.23 17.57 -15.41
N SER A 59 8.40 17.50 -16.45
CA SER A 59 7.01 17.98 -16.40
C SER A 59 6.14 17.12 -17.30
N TYR A 60 5.02 16.63 -16.77
CA TYR A 60 4.09 15.77 -17.50
C TYR A 60 2.64 15.98 -17.08
N ALA A 61 1.73 15.59 -17.95
CA ALA A 61 0.32 15.44 -17.66
C ALA A 61 -0.23 14.20 -18.38
N GLU A 62 -1.05 13.41 -17.68
CA GLU A 62 -1.57 12.12 -18.16
C GLU A 62 -3.06 11.97 -17.88
N LEU A 63 -3.74 11.26 -18.78
CA LEU A 63 -5.09 10.74 -18.59
C LEU A 63 -5.05 9.23 -18.81
N GLY A 64 -5.60 8.47 -17.88
CA GLY A 64 -5.57 7.01 -17.94
C GLY A 64 -6.91 6.37 -17.61
N VAL A 65 -7.14 5.21 -18.22
CA VAL A 65 -8.26 4.31 -17.91
C VAL A 65 -7.72 2.90 -17.71
N ASP A 66 -8.30 2.16 -16.77
CA ASP A 66 -7.97 0.75 -16.59
C ASP A 66 -9.19 -0.11 -16.29
N TYR A 67 -9.07 -1.39 -16.63
CA TYR A 67 -10.05 -2.41 -16.32
C TYR A 67 -9.36 -3.62 -15.68
N THR A 68 -9.91 -4.07 -14.54
CA THR A 68 -9.42 -5.25 -13.82
C THR A 68 -10.48 -6.33 -13.79
N SER A 69 -10.08 -7.58 -14.04
CA SER A 69 -10.99 -8.74 -14.02
C SER A 69 -10.24 -10.02 -13.66
N GLY A 70 -10.98 -11.04 -13.28
CA GLY A 70 -10.42 -12.37 -13.05
C GLY A 70 -10.85 -12.99 -11.73
N GLY A 71 -10.70 -14.31 -11.64
CA GLY A 71 -11.18 -15.09 -10.49
C GLY A 71 -10.13 -15.38 -9.44
N PHE A 72 -8.85 -15.11 -9.70
CA PHE A 72 -7.79 -15.20 -8.68
C PHE A 72 -7.74 -13.87 -7.93
N ARG A 73 -8.37 -13.78 -6.77
CA ARG A 73 -8.54 -12.56 -6.00
C ARG A 73 -8.59 -12.84 -4.50
N ASP A 74 -8.17 -11.87 -3.71
CA ASP A 74 -8.39 -11.85 -2.28
C ASP A 74 -9.87 -11.57 -1.93
N VAL A 75 -10.25 -11.78 -0.67
CA VAL A 75 -11.62 -11.54 -0.17
C VAL A 75 -12.03 -10.08 -0.27
N ASN A 76 -11.08 -9.16 -0.14
CA ASN A 76 -11.29 -7.71 -0.26
C ASN A 76 -11.29 -7.22 -1.71
N ASP A 77 -10.90 -8.07 -2.65
CA ASP A 77 -10.82 -7.72 -4.07
C ASP A 77 -12.19 -7.80 -4.77
N PRO A 78 -12.56 -6.84 -5.60
CA PRO A 78 -13.76 -6.93 -6.44
C PRO A 78 -13.61 -7.99 -7.54
N LYS A 79 -14.71 -8.52 -8.03
CA LYS A 79 -14.69 -9.42 -9.19
C LYS A 79 -14.21 -8.71 -10.45
N THR A 80 -14.71 -7.51 -10.68
CA THR A 80 -14.28 -6.61 -11.76
C THR A 80 -14.24 -5.18 -11.24
N ALA A 81 -13.33 -4.39 -11.79
CA ALA A 81 -13.25 -2.96 -11.52
C ALA A 81 -12.82 -2.21 -12.78
N TRP A 82 -13.30 -0.99 -12.95
CA TRP A 82 -12.75 -0.06 -13.91
C TRP A 82 -12.38 1.24 -13.22
N SER A 83 -11.39 1.94 -13.72
CA SER A 83 -11.05 3.27 -13.21
C SER A 83 -10.67 4.22 -14.33
N ALA A 84 -10.84 5.51 -14.05
CA ALA A 84 -10.34 6.60 -14.88
C ALA A 84 -9.68 7.64 -13.98
N GLY A 85 -8.61 8.26 -14.47
CA GLY A 85 -7.87 9.24 -13.69
C GLY A 85 -7.08 10.21 -14.53
N ALA A 86 -6.60 11.26 -13.86
CA ALA A 86 -5.71 12.26 -14.40
C ALA A 86 -4.57 12.50 -13.42
N GLU A 87 -3.38 12.70 -13.94
CA GLU A 87 -2.20 13.05 -13.15
C GLU A 87 -1.40 14.13 -13.86
N ALA A 88 -0.79 15.01 -13.08
CA ALA A 88 0.20 15.98 -13.58
C ALA A 88 1.30 16.14 -12.54
N GLY A 89 2.54 16.24 -12.99
CA GLY A 89 3.69 16.40 -12.12
C GLY A 89 4.77 17.26 -12.73
N THR A 90 5.55 17.92 -11.88
CA THR A 90 6.68 18.73 -12.29
C THR A 90 7.80 18.71 -11.26
N ILE A 91 9.05 18.68 -11.74
CA ILE A 91 10.26 19.01 -10.99
C ILE A 91 10.92 20.16 -11.73
N THR A 92 11.15 21.26 -11.03
CA THR A 92 11.72 22.48 -11.60
C THR A 92 12.88 22.99 -10.73
N HIS A 93 13.96 23.37 -11.38
CA HIS A 93 15.15 23.93 -10.77
C HIS A 93 15.30 25.41 -11.09
N LEU A 94 15.37 26.23 -10.07
CA LEU A 94 15.66 27.67 -10.17
C LEU A 94 17.00 27.97 -9.50
N LYS A 95 17.50 29.20 -9.67
CA LYS A 95 18.85 29.54 -9.23
C LYS A 95 19.17 29.17 -7.78
N LYS A 96 18.24 29.43 -6.84
CA LYS A 96 18.42 29.18 -5.40
C LYS A 96 17.49 28.13 -4.80
N PHE A 97 16.54 27.61 -5.56
CA PHE A 97 15.59 26.62 -5.05
C PHE A 97 15.14 25.66 -6.14
N SER A 98 14.70 24.51 -5.72
CA SER A 98 14.07 23.48 -6.56
C SER A 98 12.73 23.10 -5.95
N MET A 99 11.80 22.76 -6.81
CA MET A 99 10.45 22.38 -6.43
C MET A 99 10.05 21.08 -7.09
N ILE A 100 9.26 20.30 -6.38
CA ILE A 100 8.50 19.17 -6.90
C ILE A 100 7.04 19.40 -6.59
N GLY A 101 6.17 19.10 -7.54
CA GLY A 101 4.74 19.11 -7.35
C GLY A 101 4.09 18.05 -8.22
N ALA A 102 3.12 17.34 -7.65
CA ALA A 102 2.26 16.44 -8.41
C ALA A 102 0.84 16.49 -7.86
N PHE A 103 -0.12 16.29 -8.73
CA PHE A 103 -1.51 16.11 -8.39
C PHE A 103 -2.07 14.94 -9.17
N SER A 104 -2.84 14.09 -8.51
CA SER A 104 -3.58 13.03 -9.18
C SER A 104 -5.02 12.95 -8.68
N PHE A 105 -5.90 12.60 -9.60
CA PHE A 105 -7.29 12.25 -9.34
C PHE A 105 -7.59 10.89 -9.97
N ARG A 106 -8.26 10.02 -9.22
CA ARG A 106 -8.71 8.73 -9.73
C ARG A 106 -10.12 8.43 -9.25
N ASN A 107 -10.99 8.01 -10.16
CA ASN A 107 -12.31 7.47 -9.85
C ASN A 107 -12.35 6.01 -10.28
N ALA A 108 -12.66 5.12 -9.33
CA ALA A 108 -12.74 3.69 -9.55
C ALA A 108 -14.12 3.15 -9.18
N GLU A 109 -14.64 2.24 -9.97
CA GLU A 109 -15.88 1.54 -9.73
C GLU A 109 -15.66 0.04 -9.74
N SER A 110 -16.07 -0.62 -8.67
CA SER A 110 -15.87 -2.03 -8.39
C SER A 110 -17.19 -2.79 -8.35
N GLN A 111 -17.25 -3.98 -8.96
CA GLN A 111 -18.43 -4.83 -9.00
C GLN A 111 -18.23 -6.09 -8.16
N LYS A 112 -19.31 -6.51 -7.47
CA LYS A 112 -19.30 -7.66 -6.56
C LYS A 112 -18.17 -7.58 -5.53
N ALA A 113 -17.95 -6.38 -4.97
CA ALA A 113 -17.03 -6.13 -3.89
C ALA A 113 -17.72 -6.34 -2.55
N CYS A 114 -17.01 -6.95 -1.61
CA CYS A 114 -17.37 -7.12 -0.19
C CYS A 114 -16.08 -7.18 0.63
N GLY A 115 -16.12 -7.69 1.85
CA GLY A 115 -14.97 -7.73 2.74
C GLY A 115 -14.88 -6.49 3.61
N SER A 116 -13.69 -5.97 3.82
CA SER A 116 -13.49 -4.77 4.62
C SER A 116 -14.32 -3.58 4.13
N MET A 117 -14.88 -2.83 5.07
CA MET A 117 -15.49 -1.53 4.82
C MET A 117 -14.45 -0.41 4.78
N SER A 118 -13.25 -0.63 5.35
CA SER A 118 -12.17 0.35 5.29
C SER A 118 -11.70 0.59 3.85
N ALA A 119 -11.34 1.82 3.54
CA ALA A 119 -10.68 2.16 2.27
C ALA A 119 -9.29 1.52 2.15
N ARG A 120 -8.66 1.22 3.28
CA ARG A 120 -7.37 0.52 3.37
C ARG A 120 -7.47 -0.70 4.28
N PRO A 121 -7.95 -1.86 3.77
CA PRO A 121 -8.07 -3.08 4.56
C PRO A 121 -6.76 -3.43 5.29
N GLY A 122 -6.86 -3.77 6.58
CA GLY A 122 -5.72 -4.11 7.41
C GLY A 122 -4.81 -2.95 7.82
N TYR A 123 -5.10 -1.70 7.48
CA TYR A 123 -4.30 -0.55 7.94
C TYR A 123 -4.48 -0.32 9.46
N TYR A 124 -5.72 -0.22 9.90
CA TYR A 124 -6.05 -0.15 11.34
C TYR A 124 -6.11 -1.55 11.95
N PRO A 125 -5.84 -1.71 13.24
CA PRO A 125 -5.87 -3.02 13.89
C PRO A 125 -7.30 -3.54 14.12
N VAL A 126 -8.31 -2.68 14.02
CA VAL A 126 -9.73 -3.04 14.07
C VAL A 126 -10.37 -2.59 12.76
N ASP A 127 -11.14 -3.47 12.15
CA ASP A 127 -11.82 -3.23 10.87
C ASP A 127 -13.27 -3.70 10.93
N ILE A 128 -14.08 -3.24 10.00
CA ILE A 128 -15.47 -3.69 9.86
C ILE A 128 -15.60 -4.46 8.56
N TYR A 129 -16.06 -5.70 8.65
CA TYR A 129 -16.29 -6.58 7.50
C TYR A 129 -17.78 -6.71 7.19
N GLU A 130 -18.09 -6.74 5.90
CA GLU A 130 -19.40 -7.10 5.37
C GLU A 130 -19.23 -8.10 4.22
N PHE A 131 -20.14 -9.03 4.11
CA PHE A 131 -20.02 -10.18 3.20
C PHE A 131 -21.06 -10.20 2.09
N THR A 132 -21.78 -9.09 1.89
CA THR A 132 -22.80 -8.96 0.85
C THR A 132 -22.20 -8.31 -0.42
N PRO A 133 -21.96 -9.06 -1.51
CA PRO A 133 -21.33 -8.50 -2.70
C PRO A 133 -22.15 -7.37 -3.32
N GLY A 134 -21.50 -6.23 -3.59
CA GLY A 134 -22.13 -5.03 -4.14
C GLY A 134 -21.20 -4.20 -5.02
N ARG A 135 -21.74 -3.08 -5.50
CA ARG A 135 -20.98 -2.05 -6.21
C ARG A 135 -20.35 -1.11 -5.19
N LYS A 136 -19.03 -0.95 -5.27
CA LYS A 136 -18.29 0.06 -4.48
C LYS A 136 -17.65 1.08 -5.42
N THR A 137 -17.64 2.34 -5.01
CA THR A 137 -17.01 3.46 -5.75
C THR A 137 -15.94 4.07 -4.87
N ARG A 138 -14.75 4.35 -5.43
CA ARG A 138 -13.64 5.01 -4.74
C ARG A 138 -13.20 6.22 -5.58
N GLN A 139 -13.10 7.37 -4.92
CA GLN A 139 -12.51 8.58 -5.50
C GLN A 139 -11.29 8.94 -4.65
N THR A 140 -10.13 9.04 -5.29
CA THR A 140 -8.87 9.37 -4.62
C THR A 140 -8.32 10.65 -5.22
N TYR A 141 -7.92 11.57 -4.36
CA TYR A 141 -7.19 12.80 -4.68
C TYR A 141 -5.85 12.73 -3.98
N SER A 142 -4.75 12.91 -4.71
CA SER A 142 -3.42 12.94 -4.13
C SER A 142 -2.68 14.19 -4.54
N PHE A 143 -1.90 14.73 -3.63
CA PHE A 143 -1.05 15.88 -3.83
C PHE A 143 0.33 15.63 -3.22
N LEU A 144 1.37 15.86 -4.01
CA LEU A 144 2.75 15.92 -3.59
C LEU A 144 3.25 17.33 -3.79
N GLY A 145 3.83 17.93 -2.76
CA GLY A 145 4.49 19.24 -2.83
C GLY A 145 5.82 19.22 -2.10
N GLY A 146 6.83 19.83 -2.67
CA GLY A 146 8.12 19.92 -2.00
C GLY A 146 8.95 21.10 -2.51
N ILE A 147 9.74 21.67 -1.63
CA ILE A 147 10.67 22.75 -1.93
C ILE A 147 11.99 22.52 -1.20
N ALA A 148 13.08 22.76 -1.91
CA ALA A 148 14.45 22.76 -1.38
C ALA A 148 15.14 24.07 -1.74
N VAL A 149 15.76 24.73 -0.77
CA VAL A 149 16.35 26.06 -0.88
C VAL A 149 17.81 26.02 -0.41
N ASP A 150 18.73 26.57 -1.21
CA ASP A 150 20.11 26.78 -0.80
C ASP A 150 20.19 28.01 0.12
N LEU A 151 20.55 27.79 1.40
CA LEU A 151 20.81 28.88 2.35
C LEU A 151 22.19 29.49 2.08
N ASN A 152 23.16 28.65 1.79
CA ASN A 152 24.51 29.01 1.36
C ASN A 152 25.14 27.81 0.63
N ASP A 153 26.45 27.88 0.33
CA ASP A 153 27.17 26.85 -0.42
C ASP A 153 27.24 25.49 0.28
N SER A 154 26.89 25.39 1.55
CA SER A 154 26.98 24.16 2.33
C SER A 154 25.67 23.72 2.95
N TRP A 155 24.69 24.60 3.11
CA TRP A 155 23.45 24.31 3.81
C TRP A 155 22.24 24.48 2.93
N ARG A 156 21.34 23.51 3.01
CA ARG A 156 20.05 23.49 2.35
C ARG A 156 18.94 23.25 3.35
N LEU A 157 17.80 23.88 3.12
CA LEU A 157 16.59 23.70 3.91
C LEU A 157 15.45 23.31 2.96
N GLY A 158 14.59 22.39 3.40
CA GLY A 158 13.48 21.96 2.58
C GLY A 158 12.30 21.47 3.38
N GLY A 159 11.20 21.24 2.69
CA GLY A 159 10.01 20.62 3.24
C GLY A 159 9.23 19.89 2.16
N LYS A 160 8.73 18.71 2.47
CA LYS A 160 7.92 17.85 1.60
C LYS A 160 6.57 17.60 2.25
N LEU A 161 5.50 17.69 1.48
CA LEU A 161 4.13 17.38 1.87
C LEU A 161 3.59 16.32 0.92
N ASP A 162 3.16 15.21 1.46
CA ASP A 162 2.36 14.19 0.79
C ASP A 162 0.95 14.22 1.38
N PHE A 163 -0.07 14.26 0.55
CA PHE A 163 -1.46 14.34 0.96
C PHE A 163 -2.32 13.44 0.08
N ALA A 164 -3.22 12.68 0.69
CA ALA A 164 -4.25 11.93 -0.01
C ALA A 164 -5.60 12.07 0.71
N ALA A 165 -6.66 12.26 -0.06
CA ALA A 165 -8.03 12.20 0.42
C ALA A 165 -8.80 11.19 -0.43
N GLU A 166 -9.57 10.33 0.25
CA GLU A 166 -10.38 9.32 -0.42
C GLU A 166 -11.83 9.38 0.04
N ASN A 167 -12.74 9.20 -0.92
CA ASN A 167 -14.14 8.92 -0.69
C ASN A 167 -14.42 7.50 -1.18
N TYR A 168 -14.85 6.61 -0.27
CA TYR A 168 -15.13 5.21 -0.56
C TYR A 168 -16.56 4.87 -0.15
N THR A 169 -17.38 4.43 -1.11
CA THR A 169 -18.82 4.31 -0.92
C THR A 169 -19.33 2.99 -1.47
N LYS A 170 -20.20 2.33 -0.71
CA LYS A 170 -21.02 1.22 -1.18
C LYS A 170 -22.50 1.61 -1.15
N ARG A 171 -23.20 1.45 -2.26
CA ARG A 171 -24.61 1.86 -2.42
C ARG A 171 -25.63 0.73 -2.27
N LYS A 172 -25.17 -0.50 -2.10
CA LYS A 172 -26.01 -1.65 -1.80
C LYS A 172 -25.80 -2.05 -0.35
N ASP A 173 -26.84 -2.51 0.29
CA ASP A 173 -26.81 -2.96 1.68
C ASP A 173 -25.76 -4.08 1.88
N LEU A 174 -24.86 -4.00 2.78
CA LEU A 174 -24.67 -2.92 3.78
C LEU A 174 -24.09 -1.64 3.13
N ARG A 175 -24.82 -0.54 3.20
CA ARG A 175 -24.36 0.76 2.64
C ARG A 175 -23.41 1.42 3.61
N HIS A 176 -22.32 1.96 3.09
CA HIS A 176 -21.38 2.75 3.88
C HIS A 176 -20.75 3.85 3.04
N THR A 177 -20.34 4.89 3.68
CA THR A 177 -19.52 5.96 3.11
C THR A 177 -18.35 6.22 4.01
N ASN A 178 -17.15 6.23 3.43
CA ASN A 178 -15.92 6.50 4.13
C ASN A 178 -15.29 7.78 3.63
N PHE A 179 -14.74 8.55 4.55
CA PHE A 179 -13.84 9.66 4.26
C PHE A 179 -12.49 9.36 4.89
N LEU A 180 -11.48 9.18 4.05
CA LEU A 180 -10.11 8.97 4.47
C LEU A 180 -9.28 10.21 4.15
N LEU A 181 -8.47 10.62 5.11
CA LEU A 181 -7.43 11.62 4.98
C LEU A 181 -6.11 11.02 5.40
N ASP A 182 -5.09 11.20 4.57
CA ASP A 182 -3.70 10.81 4.86
C ASP A 182 -2.78 11.96 4.50
N MET A 183 -1.96 12.41 5.45
CA MET A 183 -1.06 13.53 5.27
C MET A 183 0.27 13.22 5.94
N THR A 184 1.36 13.43 5.20
CA THR A 184 2.72 13.39 5.76
C THR A 184 3.45 14.67 5.43
N PHE A 185 3.99 15.34 6.45
CA PHE A 185 4.82 16.52 6.32
C PHE A 185 6.23 16.23 6.84
N ALA A 186 7.25 16.53 6.04
CA ALA A 186 8.65 16.25 6.33
C ALA A 186 9.54 17.49 6.09
N PRO A 187 9.67 18.42 7.08
CA PRO A 187 10.71 19.44 7.05
C PRO A 187 12.08 18.79 7.17
N SER A 188 13.05 19.32 6.45
CA SER A 188 14.38 18.70 6.36
C SER A 188 15.49 19.73 6.19
N ILE A 189 16.67 19.37 6.66
CA ILE A 189 17.90 20.14 6.48
C ILE A 189 18.99 19.21 5.94
N MET A 190 19.89 19.76 5.13
CA MET A 190 21.04 19.07 4.57
C MET A 190 22.27 19.95 4.66
N TRP A 191 23.36 19.38 5.09
CA TRP A 191 24.70 19.95 5.01
C TRP A 191 25.56 19.14 4.06
N HIS A 192 26.34 19.80 3.22
CA HIS A 192 27.26 19.12 2.31
C HIS A 192 28.60 19.87 2.21
N ARG A 193 29.67 19.11 2.09
CA ARG A 193 31.02 19.63 1.85
C ARG A 193 31.86 18.58 1.11
N GLY A 194 32.24 18.89 -0.11
CA GLY A 194 32.96 17.95 -0.98
C GLY A 194 32.14 16.67 -1.20
N ASP A 195 32.75 15.54 -0.90
CA ASP A 195 32.13 14.21 -1.09
C ASP A 195 31.18 13.77 0.03
N LEU A 196 31.05 14.56 1.09
CA LEU A 196 30.22 14.24 2.25
C LEU A 196 28.97 15.11 2.29
N ALA A 197 27.80 14.45 2.41
CA ALA A 197 26.54 15.10 2.70
C ALA A 197 25.85 14.43 3.89
N LEU A 198 25.32 15.24 4.80
CA LEU A 198 24.58 14.83 5.97
C LEU A 198 23.20 15.48 5.94
N GLY A 199 22.16 14.72 6.23
CA GLY A 199 20.81 15.23 6.26
C GLY A 199 20.02 14.73 7.46
N THR A 200 18.99 15.48 7.80
CA THR A 200 17.96 15.01 8.74
C THR A 200 16.61 15.56 8.32
N SER A 201 15.59 14.79 8.62
CA SER A 201 14.19 15.14 8.37
C SER A 201 13.38 14.81 9.60
N TYR A 202 12.50 15.71 10.02
CA TYR A 202 11.41 15.37 10.94
C TYR A 202 10.25 14.84 10.12
N VAL A 203 9.56 13.83 10.61
CA VAL A 203 8.42 13.23 9.94
C VAL A 203 7.21 13.34 10.85
N PHE A 204 6.18 14.01 10.36
CA PHE A 204 4.86 14.06 10.97
C PHE A 204 3.85 13.48 10.01
N SER A 205 3.08 12.47 10.42
CA SER A 205 1.98 11.93 9.62
C SER A 205 0.69 11.89 10.42
N LYS A 206 -0.40 12.13 9.72
CA LYS A 206 -1.76 11.98 10.24
C LYS A 206 -2.60 11.19 9.25
N THR A 207 -3.15 10.08 9.71
CA THR A 207 -4.13 9.30 8.96
C THR A 207 -5.44 9.28 9.74
N SER A 208 -6.55 9.49 9.07
CA SER A 208 -7.88 9.39 9.68
C SER A 208 -8.88 8.86 8.67
N GLU A 209 -9.72 7.95 9.11
CA GLU A 209 -10.83 7.41 8.34
C GLU A 209 -12.08 7.36 9.19
N THR A 210 -13.22 7.73 8.62
CA THR A 210 -14.51 7.56 9.27
C THR A 210 -15.42 6.76 8.35
N ILE A 211 -15.86 5.60 8.84
CA ILE A 211 -16.84 4.74 8.17
C ILE A 211 -18.20 5.13 8.71
N THR A 212 -19.09 5.65 7.87
CA THR A 212 -20.47 5.97 8.21
C THR A 212 -21.42 4.97 7.60
N ALA A 213 -22.31 4.43 8.41
CA ALA A 213 -23.43 3.64 7.93
C ALA A 213 -24.55 4.58 7.47
N GLU A 214 -25.06 4.38 6.26
CA GLU A 214 -26.33 5.02 5.87
C GLU A 214 -27.49 4.20 6.39
N GLU A 215 -28.58 4.87 6.78
CA GLU A 215 -29.82 4.19 7.14
C GLU A 215 -30.29 3.33 5.96
N LEU A 216 -30.59 2.08 6.26
CA LEU A 216 -31.22 1.20 5.30
C LEU A 216 -32.63 1.74 5.09
N GLY A 217 -32.91 2.30 3.90
CA GLY A 217 -34.29 2.65 3.54
C GLY A 217 -35.17 1.41 3.62
N ILE A 218 -36.43 1.56 3.89
CA ILE A 218 -37.65 0.70 3.83
C ILE A 218 -37.49 -0.84 3.60
N THR A 219 -36.33 -1.46 3.76
CA THR A 219 -36.16 -2.90 3.59
C THR A 219 -36.28 -3.61 4.92
N SER A 220 -37.15 -4.63 4.96
CA SER A 220 -37.37 -5.51 6.11
C SER A 220 -36.22 -6.52 6.34
N GLY A 221 -35.08 -6.35 5.71
CA GLY A 221 -33.95 -7.25 5.83
C GLY A 221 -33.09 -6.89 7.05
N VAL A 222 -32.68 -7.89 7.81
CA VAL A 222 -31.65 -7.77 8.83
C VAL A 222 -30.30 -8.08 8.16
N TYR A 223 -29.34 -7.19 8.29
CA TYR A 223 -28.00 -7.37 7.77
C TYR A 223 -27.01 -7.41 8.92
N TYR A 224 -25.92 -8.13 8.72
CA TYR A 224 -24.91 -8.31 9.73
C TYR A 224 -23.57 -7.77 9.23
N ALA A 225 -22.93 -6.92 10.06
CA ALA A 225 -21.53 -6.54 9.94
C ALA A 225 -20.74 -7.29 11.01
N PHE A 226 -19.46 -7.44 10.76
CA PHE A 226 -18.54 -8.06 11.70
C PHE A 226 -17.42 -7.07 12.04
N ILE A 227 -17.26 -6.75 13.33
CA ILE A 227 -16.15 -5.95 13.82
C ILE A 227 -15.00 -6.90 14.11
N ASP A 228 -14.02 -6.93 13.21
CA ASP A 228 -12.78 -7.68 13.38
C ASP A 228 -11.84 -6.93 14.32
N LYS A 229 -11.46 -7.59 15.40
CA LYS A 229 -10.52 -7.09 16.41
C LYS A 229 -9.15 -7.74 16.30
N GLY A 230 -8.89 -8.41 15.18
CA GLY A 230 -7.66 -9.11 14.81
C GLY A 230 -7.87 -10.59 14.54
N LEU A 231 -7.38 -11.08 13.39
CA LEU A 231 -7.46 -12.47 12.93
C LEU A 231 -8.87 -13.04 12.90
N MET A 232 -9.84 -12.25 12.43
CA MET A 232 -11.26 -12.60 12.42
C MET A 232 -11.83 -12.98 13.81
N TYR A 233 -11.19 -12.52 14.88
CA TYR A 233 -11.77 -12.52 16.20
C TYR A 233 -12.45 -11.19 16.47
N GLY A 234 -13.75 -11.22 16.80
CA GLY A 234 -14.50 -10.01 16.95
C GLY A 234 -15.94 -10.24 17.36
N VAL A 235 -16.78 -9.28 17.08
CA VAL A 235 -18.19 -9.28 17.42
C VAL A 235 -19.04 -9.05 16.18
N GLN A 236 -20.12 -9.83 16.08
CA GLN A 236 -21.15 -9.59 15.11
C GLN A 236 -22.02 -8.43 15.59
N ASP A 237 -22.29 -7.48 14.72
CA ASP A 237 -23.23 -6.39 14.98
C ASP A 237 -24.36 -6.39 13.95
N ILE A 238 -25.53 -5.95 14.37
CA ILE A 238 -26.71 -5.87 13.53
C ILE A 238 -26.72 -4.50 12.84
N TRP A 239 -26.89 -4.55 11.54
CA TRP A 239 -27.10 -3.37 10.72
C TRP A 239 -28.56 -3.33 10.27
N ASP A 240 -29.37 -2.69 11.07
CA ASP A 240 -30.80 -2.54 10.84
C ASP A 240 -31.19 -1.09 10.46
N ASN A 241 -32.49 -0.77 10.47
CA ASN A 241 -33.00 0.56 10.18
C ASN A 241 -32.51 1.65 11.16
N SER A 242 -31.99 1.28 12.33
CA SER A 242 -31.37 2.21 13.29
C SER A 242 -29.90 2.47 13.00
N GLY A 243 -29.34 1.82 11.98
CA GLY A 243 -27.94 1.86 11.59
C GLY A 243 -27.09 0.87 12.37
N LEU A 244 -25.78 1.01 12.27
CA LEU A 244 -24.85 0.27 13.11
C LEU A 244 -25.00 0.76 14.55
N HIS A 245 -25.13 -0.13 15.53
CA HIS A 245 -25.33 0.24 16.95
C HIS A 245 -24.21 1.09 17.56
N ILE A 246 -23.13 1.30 16.82
CA ILE A 246 -22.05 2.27 17.13
C ILE A 246 -22.57 3.73 17.17
N LYS A 247 -23.76 4.02 16.64
CA LYS A 247 -24.42 5.35 16.73
C LYS A 247 -24.81 5.76 18.16
N GLU A 248 -24.85 4.84 19.09
CA GLU A 248 -25.19 5.17 20.46
C GLU A 248 -24.17 6.12 21.07
N ALA A 249 -24.68 7.19 21.69
CA ALA A 249 -23.95 8.21 22.45
C ALA A 249 -23.13 9.24 21.68
N GLY A 250 -23.60 9.70 20.51
CA GLY A 250 -23.10 10.92 19.87
C GLY A 250 -21.78 10.77 19.12
N VAL A 251 -21.36 9.55 18.83
CA VAL A 251 -20.29 9.25 17.88
C VAL A 251 -20.91 8.97 16.52
N ILE A 252 -20.42 9.65 15.49
CA ILE A 252 -20.90 9.45 14.12
C ILE A 252 -20.02 8.40 13.46
N GLY A 253 -20.58 7.20 13.21
CA GLY A 253 -19.91 6.12 12.51
C GLY A 253 -18.77 5.48 13.31
N PHE A 254 -17.77 5.00 12.61
CA PHE A 254 -16.57 4.33 13.14
C PHE A 254 -15.31 5.14 12.79
N PRO A 255 -15.02 6.23 13.52
CA PRO A 255 -13.87 7.08 13.26
C PRO A 255 -12.61 6.45 13.82
N SER A 256 -11.62 6.27 12.95
CA SER A 256 -10.26 5.82 13.29
C SER A 256 -9.24 6.89 12.90
N ARG A 257 -8.22 7.08 13.74
CA ARG A 257 -7.16 8.06 13.51
C ARG A 257 -5.83 7.55 14.03
N GLU A 258 -4.76 7.91 13.34
CA GLU A 258 -3.38 7.65 13.75
C GLU A 258 -2.55 8.92 13.56
N LEU A 259 -1.70 9.22 14.53
CA LEU A 259 -0.68 10.25 14.47
C LEU A 259 0.68 9.55 14.57
N THR A 260 1.57 9.87 13.64
CA THR A 260 2.91 9.31 13.59
C THR A 260 3.93 10.45 13.65
N ASN A 261 4.93 10.31 14.51
CA ASN A 261 6.00 11.27 14.67
C ASN A 261 7.35 10.55 14.71
N GLY A 262 8.37 11.20 14.18
CA GLY A 262 9.70 10.67 14.24
C GLY A 262 10.67 11.42 13.36
N GLY A 263 11.71 10.75 12.91
CA GLY A 263 12.72 11.38 12.07
C GLY A 263 13.49 10.39 11.24
N ALA A 264 14.20 10.95 10.26
CA ALA A 264 15.14 10.22 9.43
C ALA A 264 16.49 10.95 9.44
N ALA A 265 17.56 10.18 9.47
CA ALA A 265 18.93 10.67 9.31
C ALA A 265 19.53 10.10 8.04
N GLN A 266 20.22 10.91 7.26
CA GLN A 266 20.81 10.55 5.99
C GLN A 266 22.30 10.88 5.96
N ILE A 267 23.08 9.97 5.39
CA ILE A 267 24.51 10.16 5.15
C ILE A 267 24.80 9.72 3.73
N GLN A 268 25.47 10.59 2.98
CA GLN A 268 26.09 10.23 1.71
C GLN A 268 27.60 10.51 1.79
N TRP A 269 28.38 9.51 1.43
CA TRP A 269 29.82 9.65 1.26
C TRP A 269 30.23 9.09 -0.10
N ARG A 270 30.60 9.98 -1.00
CA ARG A 270 30.85 9.63 -2.40
C ARG A 270 29.66 8.89 -3.02
N ASN A 271 29.88 7.63 -3.39
CA ASN A 271 28.92 6.75 -4.04
C ASN A 271 28.07 5.91 -3.07
N PHE A 272 28.28 6.04 -1.77
CA PHE A 272 27.51 5.34 -0.74
C PHE A 272 26.51 6.28 -0.08
N TYR A 273 25.28 5.80 0.07
CA TYR A 273 24.20 6.48 0.76
C TYR A 273 23.54 5.55 1.78
N THR A 274 23.17 6.08 2.91
CA THR A 274 22.32 5.41 3.88
C THR A 274 21.31 6.37 4.49
N GLU A 275 20.09 5.87 4.71
CA GLU A 275 19.04 6.55 5.45
C GLU A 275 18.52 5.61 6.53
N ILE A 276 18.37 6.12 7.75
CA ILE A 276 17.74 5.44 8.88
C ILE A 276 16.56 6.29 9.31
N GLU A 277 15.37 5.70 9.33
CA GLU A 277 14.13 6.31 9.78
C GLU A 277 13.64 5.60 11.04
N ALA A 278 13.16 6.34 12.02
CA ALA A 278 12.50 5.80 13.21
C ALA A 278 11.26 6.64 13.53
N LEU A 279 10.11 5.98 13.61
CA LEU A 279 8.81 6.61 13.81
C LEU A 279 8.06 5.92 14.95
N ALA A 280 7.31 6.70 15.73
CA ALA A 280 6.36 6.23 16.71
C ALA A 280 4.96 6.66 16.29
N SER A 281 3.99 5.75 16.38
CA SER A 281 2.59 6.02 16.07
C SER A 281 1.70 5.81 17.29
N HIS A 282 0.67 6.63 17.38
CA HIS A 282 -0.39 6.53 18.37
C HIS A 282 -1.73 6.77 17.69
N GLY A 283 -2.68 5.89 17.91
CA GLY A 283 -3.97 5.98 17.27
C GLY A 283 -5.13 5.57 18.18
N SER A 284 -6.32 5.81 17.68
CA SER A 284 -7.55 5.44 18.41
C SER A 284 -8.72 5.26 17.45
N THR A 285 -9.67 4.42 17.85
CA THR A 285 -10.97 4.30 17.20
C THR A 285 -12.06 4.71 18.18
N GLY A 286 -12.95 5.60 17.74
CA GLY A 286 -13.96 6.26 18.55
C GLY A 286 -13.71 7.75 18.70
N GLU A 287 -14.63 8.47 19.33
CA GLU A 287 -14.55 9.93 19.52
C GLU A 287 -14.92 10.35 20.93
N LYS A 288 -14.40 11.51 21.36
CA LYS A 288 -14.73 12.18 22.62
C LYS A 288 -14.51 11.25 23.84
N GLN A 289 -15.55 10.95 24.57
CA GLN A 289 -15.50 10.08 25.75
C GLN A 289 -15.59 8.60 25.39
N LYS A 290 -16.00 8.26 24.16
CA LYS A 290 -16.14 6.88 23.67
C LYS A 290 -15.02 6.50 22.75
N ILE A 291 -13.82 6.34 23.29
CA ILE A 291 -12.69 5.71 22.61
C ILE A 291 -12.76 4.22 22.90
N TRP A 292 -13.15 3.42 21.91
CA TRP A 292 -13.29 1.97 22.08
C TRP A 292 -11.93 1.26 22.05
N TYR A 293 -11.05 1.72 21.15
CA TYR A 293 -9.73 1.12 20.95
C TYR A 293 -8.65 2.18 20.93
N ASN A 294 -7.51 1.86 21.53
CA ASN A 294 -6.27 2.60 21.37
C ASN A 294 -5.24 1.67 20.74
N PHE A 295 -4.41 2.19 19.90
CA PHE A 295 -3.31 1.44 19.32
C PHE A 295 -2.04 2.27 19.26
N ASP A 296 -0.95 1.63 19.65
CA ASP A 296 0.39 2.20 19.66
C ASP A 296 1.31 1.38 18.79
N GLY A 297 2.26 2.01 18.16
CA GLY A 297 3.20 1.33 17.29
C GLY A 297 4.51 2.09 17.13
N TRP A 298 5.49 1.39 16.64
CA TRP A 298 6.72 1.99 16.16
C TRP A 298 7.17 1.32 14.87
N SER A 299 7.93 2.05 14.08
CA SER A 299 8.58 1.51 12.90
C SER A 299 10.00 2.02 12.77
N MET A 300 10.85 1.18 12.19
CA MET A 300 12.22 1.53 11.82
C MET A 300 12.46 1.09 10.39
N GLY A 301 13.08 1.97 9.61
CA GLY A 301 13.48 1.70 8.23
C GLY A 301 14.96 1.98 8.03
N VAL A 302 15.62 1.16 7.23
CA VAL A 302 17.01 1.36 6.80
C VAL A 302 17.09 1.20 5.29
N LYS A 303 17.69 2.19 4.62
CA LYS A 303 18.05 2.15 3.20
C LYS A 303 19.54 2.27 3.06
N MET A 304 20.13 1.45 2.20
CA MET A 304 21.54 1.49 1.85
C MET A 304 21.68 1.40 0.34
N ASP A 305 22.34 2.36 -0.26
CA ASP A 305 22.53 2.42 -1.70
C ASP A 305 24.02 2.63 -2.01
N TYR A 306 24.51 1.91 -2.99
CA TYR A 306 25.87 2.07 -3.50
C TYR A 306 25.88 2.17 -5.02
N ARG A 307 26.47 3.23 -5.54
CA ARG A 307 26.61 3.48 -6.98
C ARG A 307 28.00 3.13 -7.46
N ILE A 308 28.09 2.38 -8.54
CA ILE A 308 29.32 2.09 -9.26
C ILE A 308 29.21 2.80 -10.63
N PRO A 309 29.84 3.98 -10.82
CA PRO A 309 29.75 4.69 -12.06
C PRO A 309 30.57 3.99 -13.15
N GLY A 310 30.00 3.90 -14.37
CA GLY A 310 30.64 3.43 -15.59
C GLY A 310 30.65 4.53 -16.66
N ASN A 311 31.06 4.18 -17.87
CA ASN A 311 31.03 5.09 -18.99
C ASN A 311 29.69 4.94 -19.74
N GLY A 312 28.83 5.95 -19.65
CA GLY A 312 27.48 5.92 -20.22
C GLY A 312 26.44 5.08 -19.43
N HIS A 313 26.80 4.61 -18.25
CA HIS A 313 25.92 3.83 -17.38
C HIS A 313 26.35 3.90 -15.90
N SER A 314 25.47 3.47 -15.02
CA SER A 314 25.78 3.26 -13.60
C SER A 314 25.15 1.97 -13.11
N HIS A 315 25.85 1.25 -12.24
CA HIS A 315 25.26 0.16 -11.47
C HIS A 315 24.87 0.67 -10.09
N TYR A 316 23.74 0.19 -9.58
CA TYR A 316 23.29 0.48 -8.23
C TYR A 316 23.08 -0.84 -7.48
N LEU A 317 23.57 -0.89 -6.25
CA LEU A 317 23.26 -1.93 -5.30
C LEU A 317 22.40 -1.28 -4.21
N ARG A 318 21.19 -1.77 -4.00
CA ARG A 318 20.24 -1.21 -3.04
C ARG A 318 19.83 -2.27 -2.04
N GLY A 319 19.91 -1.92 -0.75
CA GLY A 319 19.40 -2.69 0.37
C GLY A 319 18.29 -1.95 1.08
N ARG A 320 17.24 -2.66 1.47
CA ARG A 320 16.09 -2.14 2.21
C ARG A 320 15.75 -3.07 3.36
N TYR A 321 15.52 -2.49 4.52
CA TYR A 321 15.02 -3.20 5.69
C TYR A 321 14.00 -2.32 6.38
N SER A 322 12.90 -2.90 6.82
CA SER A 322 11.95 -2.22 7.69
C SER A 322 11.29 -3.20 8.65
N ILE A 323 10.97 -2.69 9.82
CA ILE A 323 10.17 -3.36 10.83
C ILE A 323 9.10 -2.39 11.32
N ARG A 324 7.87 -2.88 11.48
CA ARG A 324 6.75 -2.17 12.10
C ARG A 324 6.11 -3.07 13.12
N THR A 325 5.79 -2.51 14.28
CA THR A 325 4.99 -3.17 15.30
C THR A 325 3.77 -2.33 15.62
N GLN A 326 2.70 -2.97 16.04
CA GLN A 326 1.49 -2.30 16.50
C GLN A 326 0.78 -3.17 17.53
N ASP A 327 0.43 -2.57 18.65
CA ASP A 327 -0.38 -3.16 19.72
C ASP A 327 -1.74 -2.48 19.74
N ASN A 328 -2.82 -3.24 19.97
CA ASN A 328 -4.17 -2.74 20.05
C ASN A 328 -4.83 -3.12 21.38
N ASP A 329 -5.31 -2.12 22.08
CA ASP A 329 -5.99 -2.22 23.35
C ASP A 329 -7.47 -1.88 23.22
N GLU A 330 -8.35 -2.73 23.74
CA GLU A 330 -9.77 -2.46 23.90
C GLU A 330 -10.01 -1.78 25.25
N ASN A 331 -10.74 -0.67 25.22
CA ASN A 331 -11.14 0.04 26.42
C ASN A 331 -12.44 -0.54 26.98
N VAL A 332 -12.44 -0.90 28.26
CA VAL A 332 -13.65 -1.29 28.98
C VAL A 332 -14.40 -0.02 29.39
N LEU A 333 -15.50 0.25 28.71
CA LEU A 333 -16.29 1.47 28.86
C LEU A 333 -17.66 1.14 29.46
N GLU A 334 -18.17 2.04 30.30
CA GLU A 334 -19.53 2.00 30.84
C GLU A 334 -20.15 3.39 30.85
N ASP A 335 -21.41 3.50 30.43
CA ASP A 335 -22.16 4.73 30.48
C ASP A 335 -22.86 4.85 31.88
N VAL A 336 -22.46 5.85 32.63
CA VAL A 336 -23.01 6.13 33.97
C VAL A 336 -23.85 7.40 33.89
N THR A 337 -25.13 7.30 34.30
CA THR A 337 -26.04 8.45 34.36
C THR A 337 -26.17 8.91 35.81
N GLU A 338 -25.64 10.11 36.08
CA GLU A 338 -25.78 10.78 37.38
C GLU A 338 -26.48 12.13 37.18
N ASN A 339 -27.53 12.39 37.97
CA ASN A 339 -28.31 13.65 37.90
C ASN A 339 -28.83 14.01 36.48
N GLY A 340 -29.18 13.00 35.67
CA GLY A 340 -29.66 13.20 34.31
C GLY A 340 -28.55 13.51 33.26
N VAL A 341 -27.28 13.44 33.65
CA VAL A 341 -26.12 13.58 32.75
C VAL A 341 -25.48 12.21 32.61
N THR A 342 -25.43 11.73 31.37
CA THR A 342 -24.73 10.48 31.04
C THR A 342 -23.27 10.80 30.65
N THR A 343 -22.33 10.14 31.34
CA THR A 343 -20.90 10.20 31.09
C THR A 343 -20.35 8.80 30.87
N THR A 344 -19.46 8.64 29.93
CA THR A 344 -18.76 7.37 29.72
C THR A 344 -17.53 7.30 30.62
N ARG A 345 -17.46 6.25 31.45
CA ARG A 345 -16.30 5.96 32.33
C ARG A 345 -15.48 4.82 31.74
N LYS A 346 -14.15 4.97 31.76
CA LYS A 346 -13.21 3.92 31.42
C LYS A 346 -12.74 3.21 32.68
N TYR A 347 -12.94 1.91 32.76
CA TYR A 347 -12.55 1.07 33.90
C TYR A 347 -11.21 0.35 33.71
N GLY A 348 -10.79 0.18 32.47
CA GLY A 348 -9.52 -0.50 32.17
C GLY A 348 -9.29 -0.66 30.69
N THR A 349 -8.21 -1.35 30.36
CA THR A 349 -7.84 -1.73 29.00
C THR A 349 -7.42 -3.18 28.94
N ASN A 350 -7.75 -3.86 27.85
CA ASN A 350 -7.28 -5.21 27.54
C ASN A 350 -6.50 -5.16 26.23
N ASN A 351 -5.27 -5.65 26.23
CA ASN A 351 -4.58 -5.89 24.97
C ASN A 351 -5.25 -7.06 24.25
N ILE A 352 -5.72 -6.81 23.04
CA ILE A 352 -6.50 -7.79 22.28
C ILE A 352 -5.80 -8.26 21.01
N PHE A 353 -4.85 -7.48 20.48
CA PHE A 353 -4.18 -7.80 19.24
C PHE A 353 -2.79 -7.15 19.15
N THR A 354 -1.84 -7.90 18.64
CA THR A 354 -0.49 -7.41 18.34
C THR A 354 -0.09 -7.89 16.95
N ARG A 355 0.51 -7.01 16.17
CA ARG A 355 1.10 -7.37 14.87
C ARG A 355 2.52 -6.85 14.72
N GLN A 356 3.32 -7.61 13.96
CA GLN A 356 4.66 -7.23 13.56
C GLN A 356 4.85 -7.56 12.08
N SER A 357 5.36 -6.60 11.32
CA SER A 357 5.74 -6.78 9.92
C SER A 357 7.21 -6.47 9.75
N ILE A 358 7.95 -7.37 9.12
CA ILE A 358 9.37 -7.21 8.77
C ILE A 358 9.49 -7.34 7.26
N ASN A 359 10.17 -6.38 6.62
CA ASN A 359 10.49 -6.43 5.21
C ASN A 359 11.99 -6.28 5.02
N ALA A 360 12.58 -7.14 4.20
CA ALA A 360 13.95 -7.04 3.77
C ALA A 360 14.08 -7.27 2.28
N GLY A 361 14.95 -6.53 1.61
CA GLY A 361 15.17 -6.70 0.18
C GLY A 361 16.54 -6.22 -0.26
N ALA A 362 17.02 -6.81 -1.35
CA ALA A 362 18.22 -6.40 -2.03
C ALA A 362 17.98 -6.36 -3.54
N GLU A 363 18.52 -5.36 -4.20
CA GLU A 363 18.34 -5.10 -5.62
C GLU A 363 19.67 -4.68 -6.25
N TRP A 364 19.90 -5.18 -7.44
CA TRP A 364 20.91 -4.66 -8.35
C TRP A 364 20.24 -4.03 -9.57
N GLU A 365 20.70 -2.84 -9.95
CA GLU A 365 20.19 -2.12 -11.12
C GLU A 365 21.36 -1.66 -12.00
N LEU A 366 21.19 -1.82 -13.31
CA LEU A 366 21.96 -1.18 -14.36
C LEU A 366 21.10 -0.07 -14.97
N LEU A 367 21.54 1.19 -14.83
CA LEU A 367 20.87 2.36 -15.39
C LEU A 367 21.78 3.01 -16.44
N LEU A 368 21.29 3.16 -17.66
CA LEU A 368 21.98 3.87 -18.75
C LEU A 368 21.69 5.37 -18.66
N ASP A 369 22.60 6.20 -19.14
CA ASP A 369 22.42 7.66 -19.20
C ASP A 369 21.22 8.06 -20.08
N SER A 370 20.82 7.21 -21.04
CA SER A 370 19.61 7.35 -21.86
C SER A 370 18.30 7.14 -21.06
N GLY A 371 18.39 6.66 -19.83
CA GLY A 371 17.26 6.35 -18.95
C GLY A 371 16.67 4.94 -19.14
N GLU A 372 17.29 4.10 -19.98
CA GLU A 372 16.99 2.68 -20.02
C GLU A 372 17.58 1.98 -18.80
N TYR A 373 16.91 0.94 -18.31
CA TYR A 373 17.42 0.22 -17.15
C TYR A 373 17.08 -1.26 -17.18
N PHE A 374 17.87 -2.01 -16.45
CA PHE A 374 17.54 -3.37 -16.01
C PHE A 374 17.78 -3.46 -14.51
N ASN A 375 16.81 -3.98 -13.78
CA ASN A 375 17.00 -4.31 -12.38
C ASN A 375 16.53 -5.73 -12.06
N ALA A 376 17.15 -6.32 -11.04
CA ALA A 376 16.75 -7.61 -10.49
C ALA A 376 17.01 -7.61 -8.98
N GLY A 377 16.16 -8.28 -8.25
CA GLY A 377 16.28 -8.32 -6.80
C GLY A 377 15.51 -9.46 -6.16
N LEU A 378 15.65 -9.50 -4.84
CA LEU A 378 14.97 -10.44 -3.97
C LEU A 378 14.40 -9.69 -2.78
N GLY A 379 13.29 -10.21 -2.25
CA GLY A 379 12.64 -9.67 -1.08
C GLY A 379 12.13 -10.79 -0.17
N TRP A 380 11.98 -10.44 1.08
CA TRP A 380 11.36 -11.25 2.10
C TRP A 380 10.48 -10.38 2.97
N THR A 381 9.25 -10.83 3.20
CA THR A 381 8.30 -10.23 4.11
C THR A 381 7.89 -11.27 5.13
N GLN A 382 7.86 -10.88 6.40
CA GLN A 382 7.30 -11.66 7.48
C GLN A 382 6.22 -10.84 8.16
N ASP A 383 5.01 -11.36 8.19
CA ASP A 383 3.91 -10.82 8.98
C ASP A 383 3.57 -11.79 10.09
N ARG A 384 3.51 -11.29 11.31
CA ARG A 384 3.15 -12.04 12.51
C ARG A 384 2.06 -11.30 13.25
N GLU A 385 0.97 -11.99 13.50
CA GLU A 385 -0.19 -11.46 14.20
C GLU A 385 -0.58 -12.39 15.35
N VAL A 386 -0.99 -11.80 16.47
CA VAL A 386 -1.42 -12.50 17.67
C VAL A 386 -2.69 -11.85 18.18
N SER A 387 -3.78 -12.61 18.28
CA SER A 387 -5.03 -12.18 18.88
C SER A 387 -5.25 -12.88 20.22
N THR A 388 -5.58 -12.09 21.25
CA THR A 388 -5.84 -12.56 22.62
C THR A 388 -7.27 -12.24 23.05
N MET A 389 -8.13 -11.82 22.13
CA MET A 389 -9.49 -11.38 22.42
C MET A 389 -10.32 -12.43 23.17
N THR A 390 -10.09 -13.69 22.92
CA THR A 390 -10.82 -14.81 23.51
C THR A 390 -10.05 -15.51 24.63
N TYR A 391 -9.30 -14.76 25.43
CA TYR A 391 -8.54 -15.32 26.54
C TYR A 391 -9.34 -16.38 27.33
N PRO A 392 -8.76 -17.53 27.70
CA PRO A 392 -7.31 -17.87 27.60
C PRO A 392 -6.85 -18.39 26.21
N PHE A 393 -7.64 -18.28 25.18
CA PHE A 393 -7.31 -18.75 23.84
C PHE A 393 -6.54 -17.66 23.11
N ILE A 394 -5.39 -18.05 22.56
CA ILE A 394 -4.52 -17.18 21.76
C ILE A 394 -4.57 -17.72 20.35
N ASN A 395 -4.89 -16.84 19.39
CA ASN A 395 -4.77 -17.14 17.98
C ASN A 395 -3.53 -16.48 17.41
N THR A 396 -2.79 -17.20 16.59
CA THR A 396 -1.56 -16.69 15.96
C THR A 396 -1.58 -16.97 14.48
N CYS A 397 -1.14 -16.01 13.70
CA CYS A 397 -0.84 -16.17 12.29
C CYS A 397 0.57 -15.65 12.02
N ARG A 398 1.37 -16.43 11.29
CA ARG A 398 2.65 -16.01 10.79
C ARG A 398 2.77 -16.42 9.34
N ALA A 399 3.02 -15.44 8.49
CA ALA A 399 3.28 -15.64 7.06
C ALA A 399 4.67 -15.14 6.71
N ASP A 400 5.48 -15.99 6.14
CA ASP A 400 6.78 -15.63 5.54
C ASP A 400 6.64 -15.69 4.01
N VAL A 401 6.87 -14.60 3.30
CA VAL A 401 6.76 -14.52 1.84
C VAL A 401 8.10 -14.14 1.23
N PHE A 402 8.61 -15.00 0.36
CA PHE A 402 9.82 -14.75 -0.43
C PHE A 402 9.45 -14.38 -1.85
N ASN A 403 10.19 -13.45 -2.40
CA ASN A 403 9.99 -12.99 -3.76
C ASN A 403 11.30 -12.76 -4.51
N VAL A 404 11.27 -13.01 -5.81
CA VAL A 404 12.33 -12.68 -6.76
C VAL A 404 11.72 -11.87 -7.88
N PHE A 405 12.34 -10.77 -8.24
CA PHE A 405 11.83 -9.88 -9.28
C PHE A 405 12.89 -9.43 -10.27
N ALA A 406 12.44 -9.03 -11.45
CA ALA A 406 13.23 -8.33 -12.43
C ALA A 406 12.37 -7.33 -13.21
N SER A 407 12.97 -6.24 -13.67
CA SER A 407 12.33 -5.25 -14.50
C SER A 407 13.29 -4.73 -15.55
N ILE A 408 12.80 -4.41 -16.71
CA ILE A 408 13.57 -3.85 -17.81
C ILE A 408 12.77 -2.74 -18.50
N LEU A 409 13.45 -1.64 -18.81
CA LEU A 409 12.96 -0.61 -19.71
C LEU A 409 13.95 -0.47 -20.86
N VAL A 410 13.47 -0.62 -22.07
CA VAL A 410 14.25 -0.39 -23.29
C VAL A 410 13.53 0.54 -24.25
N LYS A 411 14.29 1.34 -24.99
CA LYS A 411 13.79 2.33 -25.94
C LYS A 411 14.17 1.95 -27.37
N PHE A 412 13.18 1.84 -28.25
CA PHE A 412 13.35 1.50 -29.66
C PHE A 412 12.78 2.61 -30.55
N GLY A 413 13.59 3.58 -30.89
CA GLY A 413 13.15 4.73 -31.68
C GLY A 413 12.08 5.55 -30.96
N ARG A 414 10.81 5.33 -31.31
CA ARG A 414 9.66 5.98 -30.67
C ARG A 414 8.93 5.11 -29.65
N PHE A 415 9.36 3.89 -29.49
CA PHE A 415 8.73 2.97 -28.57
C PHE A 415 9.58 2.81 -27.31
N ASP A 416 8.92 2.88 -26.15
CA ASP A 416 9.46 2.45 -24.87
C ASP A 416 8.75 1.16 -24.48
N LEU A 417 9.52 0.13 -24.21
CA LEU A 417 9.03 -1.17 -23.75
C LEU A 417 9.46 -1.37 -22.31
N LYS A 418 8.49 -1.48 -21.41
CA LYS A 418 8.72 -1.81 -20.01
C LYS A 418 8.13 -3.18 -19.69
N VAL A 419 8.93 -3.98 -19.06
CA VAL A 419 8.57 -5.34 -18.69
C VAL A 419 8.97 -5.57 -17.25
N ASN A 420 8.02 -6.01 -16.42
CA ASN A 420 8.25 -6.32 -15.01
C ASN A 420 7.87 -7.77 -14.71
N ALA A 421 8.56 -8.36 -13.76
CA ALA A 421 8.46 -9.77 -13.41
C ALA A 421 8.65 -10.08 -11.93
N ASN A 422 7.72 -10.84 -11.28
CA ASN A 422 7.89 -11.43 -9.94
C ASN A 422 7.36 -12.85 -9.81
N VAL A 423 8.09 -13.59 -9.06
CA VAL A 423 7.66 -14.86 -8.52
C VAL A 423 7.70 -14.77 -7.01
N SER A 424 6.58 -15.01 -6.36
CA SER A 424 6.51 -15.04 -4.91
C SER A 424 5.98 -16.39 -4.43
N LYS A 425 6.42 -16.76 -3.25
CA LYS A 425 5.94 -17.93 -2.53
C LYS A 425 6.11 -17.69 -1.05
N GLY A 426 5.02 -17.87 -0.33
CA GLY A 426 5.01 -17.84 1.11
C GLY A 426 4.96 -19.21 1.75
N LYS A 427 5.07 -19.19 3.06
CA LYS A 427 4.88 -20.28 3.99
C LYS A 427 4.14 -19.73 5.20
N ASP A 428 3.07 -20.40 5.58
CA ASP A 428 2.31 -20.17 6.80
C ASP A 428 2.83 -21.15 7.86
N ASP A 429 3.64 -20.66 8.79
CA ASP A 429 4.29 -21.52 9.78
C ASP A 429 3.47 -21.69 11.08
N GLU A 430 2.62 -20.71 11.41
CA GLU A 430 1.92 -20.65 12.68
C GLU A 430 0.47 -20.19 12.53
N TYR A 431 -0.28 -20.82 11.63
CA TYR A 431 -1.71 -20.55 11.58
C TYR A 431 -2.44 -21.47 12.57
N HIS A 432 -2.87 -20.91 13.69
CA HIS A 432 -3.67 -21.56 14.70
C HIS A 432 -4.94 -20.77 14.97
N TRP A 433 -5.99 -21.09 14.27
CA TRP A 433 -7.31 -20.54 14.55
C TRP A 433 -8.09 -21.50 15.43
N LYS A 434 -8.36 -21.10 16.68
CA LYS A 434 -9.18 -21.86 17.62
C LYS A 434 -10.48 -21.12 17.83
N SER A 435 -11.52 -21.53 17.13
CA SER A 435 -12.87 -21.07 17.45
C SER A 435 -13.33 -21.71 18.74
N GLN A 436 -13.70 -20.91 19.71
CA GLN A 436 -14.47 -21.38 20.85
C GLN A 436 -15.66 -20.46 21.04
N GLY A 437 -16.81 -20.88 20.55
CA GLY A 437 -18.06 -20.17 20.68
C GLY A 437 -18.27 -18.97 19.74
N ILE A 438 -17.22 -18.50 19.05
CA ILE A 438 -17.34 -17.39 18.10
C ILE A 438 -18.04 -17.84 16.82
N GLU A 439 -17.77 -19.05 16.34
CA GLU A 439 -18.43 -19.58 15.12
C GLU A 439 -19.95 -19.69 15.28
N ALA A 440 -20.41 -20.11 16.42
CA ALA A 440 -21.84 -20.23 16.70
C ALA A 440 -22.56 -18.87 16.69
N SER A 441 -21.86 -17.79 17.03
CA SER A 441 -22.39 -16.42 16.99
C SER A 441 -22.12 -15.71 15.67
N ALA A 442 -21.20 -16.19 14.87
CA ALA A 442 -20.76 -15.61 13.60
C ALA A 442 -21.32 -16.34 12.35
N GLU A 443 -22.12 -17.37 12.52
CA GLU A 443 -22.95 -17.86 11.42
C GLU A 443 -23.86 -16.71 10.91
N PRO A 444 -23.79 -16.35 9.65
CA PRO A 444 -23.34 -17.11 8.48
C PRO A 444 -21.94 -16.75 7.95
N PHE A 445 -21.05 -16.16 8.73
CA PHE A 445 -19.85 -15.51 8.17
C PHE A 445 -18.68 -16.43 7.87
N ARG A 446 -18.62 -17.64 8.45
CA ARG A 446 -17.50 -18.58 8.20
C ARG A 446 -16.14 -17.93 8.37
N LEU A 447 -15.93 -17.22 9.46
CA LEU A 447 -14.78 -16.33 9.68
C LEU A 447 -13.43 -17.03 9.55
N SER A 448 -13.33 -18.27 10.04
CA SER A 448 -12.11 -19.08 9.86
C SER A 448 -11.79 -19.39 8.40
N GLU A 449 -12.80 -19.54 7.55
CA GLU A 449 -12.60 -19.76 6.13
C GLU A 449 -12.11 -18.50 5.43
N TYR A 450 -12.60 -17.32 5.82
CA TYR A 450 -12.10 -16.04 5.29
C TYR A 450 -10.65 -15.81 5.68
N GLU A 451 -10.29 -16.01 6.95
CA GLU A 451 -8.92 -15.90 7.41
C GLU A 451 -7.97 -16.86 6.67
N ALA A 452 -8.39 -18.13 6.57
CA ALA A 452 -7.64 -19.12 5.81
C ALA A 452 -7.51 -18.76 4.31
N ALA A 453 -8.53 -18.12 3.72
CA ALA A 453 -8.49 -17.69 2.32
C ALA A 453 -7.53 -16.51 2.12
N MET A 454 -7.48 -15.54 3.02
CA MET A 454 -6.54 -14.42 3.00
C MET A 454 -5.10 -14.91 3.14
N THR A 455 -4.83 -15.73 4.14
CA THR A 455 -3.51 -16.34 4.37
C THR A 455 -3.08 -17.19 3.17
N ALA A 456 -3.97 -18.01 2.61
CA ALA A 456 -3.67 -18.83 1.44
C ALA A 456 -3.43 -17.98 0.17
N TYR A 457 -4.13 -16.86 -0.01
CA TYR A 457 -3.88 -15.94 -1.12
C TYR A 457 -2.51 -15.28 -0.98
N GLU A 458 -2.13 -14.88 0.21
CA GLU A 458 -0.84 -14.25 0.49
C GLU A 458 0.32 -15.22 0.28
N THR A 459 0.24 -16.41 0.84
CA THR A 459 1.34 -17.38 0.88
C THR A 459 1.44 -18.30 -0.34
N CYS A 460 0.39 -18.39 -1.19
CA CYS A 460 0.43 -19.26 -2.36
C CYS A 460 1.57 -18.88 -3.33
N ALA A 461 2.11 -19.90 -3.99
CA ALA A 461 3.05 -19.67 -5.08
C ALA A 461 2.34 -18.98 -6.24
N LYS A 462 2.72 -17.76 -6.54
CA LYS A 462 2.11 -16.91 -7.57
C LYS A 462 3.16 -16.23 -8.42
N VAL A 463 2.71 -15.93 -9.60
CA VAL A 463 3.45 -15.28 -10.64
C VAL A 463 2.64 -14.03 -11.02
N ASN A 464 3.27 -12.84 -11.01
CA ASN A 464 2.65 -11.57 -11.42
C ASN A 464 3.38 -10.94 -12.62
N GLY A 465 2.80 -10.36 -13.71
CA GLY A 465 3.34 -9.79 -14.94
C GLY A 465 2.78 -8.48 -15.39
N CYS A 466 3.69 -7.59 -15.75
CA CYS A 466 3.30 -6.35 -16.41
C CYS A 466 4.14 -6.15 -17.67
N LEU A 467 3.44 -5.92 -18.76
CA LEU A 467 4.00 -5.47 -20.03
C LEU A 467 3.40 -4.10 -20.34
N SER A 468 4.25 -3.10 -20.56
CA SER A 468 3.82 -1.78 -20.99
C SER A 468 4.55 -1.38 -22.27
N VAL A 469 3.82 -0.84 -23.21
CA VAL A 469 4.33 -0.32 -24.48
C VAL A 469 3.87 1.13 -24.61
N ARG A 470 4.85 2.04 -24.66
CA ARG A 470 4.60 3.47 -24.87
C ARG A 470 5.05 3.85 -26.28
N TYR A 471 4.21 4.53 -27.03
CA TYR A 471 4.58 5.15 -28.29
C TYR A 471 4.70 6.68 -28.13
N ASN A 472 5.88 7.22 -28.38
CA ASN A 472 6.19 8.63 -28.27
C ASN A 472 5.96 9.32 -29.62
N PHE A 473 4.94 10.18 -29.69
CA PHE A 473 4.66 11.02 -30.84
C PHE A 473 5.65 12.20 -30.90
N ARG A 474 5.53 13.03 -31.92
CA ARG A 474 6.26 14.30 -31.96
C ARG A 474 5.67 15.27 -30.93
N LYS A 475 6.48 16.21 -30.45
CA LYS A 475 6.07 17.30 -29.53
C LYS A 475 5.62 16.81 -28.13
N GLY A 476 6.24 15.76 -27.60
CA GLY A 476 6.02 15.35 -26.21
C GLY A 476 4.77 14.52 -25.95
N VAL A 477 3.85 14.36 -26.89
CA VAL A 477 2.66 13.50 -26.74
C VAL A 477 3.08 12.02 -26.77
N TYR A 478 2.45 11.18 -25.92
CA TYR A 478 2.62 9.73 -25.97
C TYR A 478 1.30 9.00 -25.69
N LEU A 479 1.26 7.76 -26.13
CA LEU A 479 0.21 6.80 -25.82
C LEU A 479 0.85 5.55 -25.23
N GLU A 480 0.36 5.08 -24.10
CA GLU A 480 0.85 3.89 -23.43
C GLU A 480 -0.28 2.88 -23.25
N ALA A 481 -0.03 1.64 -23.60
CA ALA A 481 -0.88 0.51 -23.30
C ALA A 481 -0.15 -0.45 -22.38
N SER A 482 -0.82 -0.93 -21.33
CA SER A 482 -0.24 -1.90 -20.41
C SER A 482 -1.18 -3.05 -20.11
N TYR A 483 -0.58 -4.20 -19.87
CA TYR A 483 -1.25 -5.41 -19.42
C TYR A 483 -0.52 -5.97 -18.21
N GLU A 484 -1.26 -6.20 -17.14
CA GLU A 484 -0.77 -6.84 -15.91
C GLU A 484 -1.57 -8.11 -15.65
N GLY A 485 -0.89 -9.18 -15.27
CA GLY A 485 -1.53 -10.45 -14.94
C GLY A 485 -0.94 -11.08 -13.69
N ILE A 486 -1.78 -11.51 -12.76
CA ILE A 486 -1.40 -12.32 -11.60
C ILE A 486 -1.94 -13.73 -11.79
N SER A 487 -1.10 -14.74 -11.66
CA SER A 487 -1.47 -16.14 -11.80
C SER A 487 -0.88 -16.99 -10.67
N ARG A 488 -1.71 -17.81 -10.03
CA ARG A 488 -1.20 -18.83 -9.11
C ARG A 488 -0.57 -19.99 -9.88
N LEU A 489 0.52 -20.52 -9.33
CA LEU A 489 1.31 -21.57 -9.98
C LEU A 489 0.83 -22.99 -9.63
N LYS A 490 0.19 -23.19 -8.47
CA LYS A 490 -0.24 -24.49 -7.96
C LYS A 490 -1.76 -24.66 -7.92
N LYS A 491 -2.19 -25.79 -7.35
CA LYS A 491 -3.57 -26.21 -7.20
C LYS A 491 -4.51 -25.08 -6.74
N LYS A 492 -5.73 -25.13 -7.24
CA LYS A 492 -6.88 -24.35 -6.79
C LYS A 492 -7.02 -24.49 -5.27
N PHE A 493 -7.11 -23.37 -4.57
CA PHE A 493 -7.69 -23.32 -3.25
C PHE A 493 -9.03 -22.57 -3.41
N ASP A 494 -10.09 -23.15 -2.92
CA ASP A 494 -11.44 -22.59 -2.95
C ASP A 494 -11.98 -22.83 -1.55
N ILE A 495 -11.48 -22.02 -0.63
CA ILE A 495 -11.80 -22.14 0.79
C ILE A 495 -13.14 -21.47 1.03
N VAL A 496 -13.35 -20.28 0.47
CA VAL A 496 -14.62 -19.55 0.49
C VAL A 496 -15.22 -19.56 -0.92
N GLU A 497 -16.44 -20.03 -1.07
CA GLU A 497 -17.13 -20.10 -2.36
C GLU A 497 -17.15 -18.73 -3.05
N GLY A 498 -16.69 -18.70 -4.30
CA GLY A 498 -16.65 -17.49 -5.13
C GLY A 498 -15.44 -16.61 -4.95
N PHE A 499 -14.53 -16.90 -4.01
CA PHE A 499 -13.24 -16.23 -3.86
C PHE A 499 -12.10 -17.15 -4.26
N SER A 500 -11.08 -16.60 -4.91
CA SER A 500 -9.87 -17.33 -5.35
C SER A 500 -10.09 -18.59 -6.19
N ALA A 501 -11.32 -18.83 -6.65
CA ALA A 501 -11.68 -19.97 -7.46
C ALA A 501 -10.99 -19.97 -8.83
N GLY A 502 -10.61 -18.80 -9.33
CA GLY A 502 -9.92 -18.62 -10.61
C GLY A 502 -8.42 -18.90 -10.51
N ARG A 503 -7.75 -18.89 -11.66
CA ARG A 503 -6.31 -19.04 -11.76
C ARG A 503 -5.59 -17.72 -12.01
N ILE A 504 -6.25 -16.77 -12.67
CA ILE A 504 -5.65 -15.55 -13.19
C ILE A 504 -6.53 -14.36 -12.81
N ARG A 505 -5.87 -13.22 -12.56
CA ARG A 505 -6.45 -11.88 -12.49
C ARG A 505 -5.67 -10.99 -13.43
N ASN A 506 -6.37 -10.20 -14.23
CA ASN A 506 -5.78 -9.34 -15.26
C ASN A 506 -6.17 -7.89 -15.02
N ARG A 507 -5.29 -6.98 -15.41
CA ARG A 507 -5.54 -5.55 -15.51
C ARG A 507 -5.02 -5.04 -16.83
N GLU A 508 -5.85 -4.34 -17.57
CA GLU A 508 -5.54 -3.70 -18.84
C GLU A 508 -5.66 -2.20 -18.65
N ALA A 509 -4.70 -1.43 -19.17
CA ALA A 509 -4.76 0.02 -19.06
C ALA A 509 -4.30 0.72 -20.34
N LEU A 510 -4.87 1.90 -20.54
CA LEU A 510 -4.51 2.81 -21.62
C LEU A 510 -4.31 4.21 -21.04
N THR A 511 -3.18 4.83 -21.35
CA THR A 511 -2.81 6.17 -20.90
C THR A 511 -2.41 7.04 -22.10
N ILE A 512 -2.92 8.24 -22.17
CA ILE A 512 -2.44 9.30 -23.05
C ILE A 512 -1.78 10.38 -22.20
N GLY A 513 -0.61 10.83 -22.60
CA GLY A 513 0.12 11.81 -21.83
C GLY A 513 0.89 12.80 -22.71
N TYR A 514 1.39 13.83 -22.04
CA TYR A 514 2.20 14.89 -22.61
C TYR A 514 3.37 15.23 -21.69
N ASN A 515 4.58 15.23 -22.23
CA ASN A 515 5.79 15.71 -21.57
C ASN A 515 6.09 17.14 -22.08
N PHE A 516 6.24 18.08 -21.15
CA PHE A 516 6.48 19.50 -21.45
C PHE A 516 7.95 19.80 -21.71
#